data_c1b39491b1ac3854a63868a27a38d9fd
#
_entry.id   c1b39491b1ac3854a63868a27a38d9fd
#
_cell.length_a   1.000
_cell.length_b   1.000
_cell.length_c   1.000
_cell.angle_alpha   90.00
_cell.angle_beta   90.00
_cell.angle_gamma   90.00
#
_symmetry.space_group_name_H-M   'P 1'
#
loop_
_entity.id
_entity.type
_entity.pdbx_description
1 polymer ?
#
loop_
_entity_poly.entity_id
_entity_poly.type
_entity_poly.pdbx_seq_one_letter_code
_entity_poly.pdbx_strand_id
1 'polypeptide(L)'
;MNRKFFVILLAVLALTVSACAPKASGPQIRVEGAWGRQSPKVATAGAFYMTIYNDGTEADKLVSATSSACGMVELHESYMMDNGAMGMRPVEGGFIEIPAGGSAELKVGGLHVMCMEKMADFKAGDKYQITLKFEKAGEIVVEAEIKTE
;
A
#
# COMPACT_ATOMS: atom_id res chain seq x y z
N MET A 1 14.72 34.74 50.38
CA MET A 1 14.61 33.87 49.24
C MET A 1 14.08 34.72 48.08
N ASN A 2 14.94 35.01 47.08
CA ASN A 2 14.70 36.05 46.09
C ASN A 2 13.60 35.63 45.07
N ARG A 3 12.58 36.45 44.91
CA ARG A 3 11.46 36.27 43.94
C ARG A 3 11.95 35.92 42.50
N LYS A 4 13.14 36.32 42.14
CA LYS A 4 13.75 36.00 40.84
C LYS A 4 14.17 34.53 40.69
N PHE A 5 14.56 33.87 41.80
CA PHE A 5 14.89 32.43 41.79
C PHE A 5 13.63 31.55 41.65
N PHE A 6 12.50 32.00 42.22
CA PHE A 6 11.23 31.27 42.14
C PHE A 6 10.64 31.28 40.73
N VAL A 7 10.80 32.40 39.98
CA VAL A 7 10.33 32.53 38.61
C VAL A 7 11.17 31.67 37.65
N ILE A 8 12.51 31.57 37.87
CA ILE A 8 13.39 30.73 37.06
C ILE A 8 13.12 29.24 37.30
N LEU A 9 12.81 28.85 38.55
CA LEU A 9 12.48 27.45 38.87
C LEU A 9 11.13 27.00 38.23
N LEU A 10 10.14 27.91 38.17
CA LEU A 10 8.87 27.64 37.49
C LEU A 10 9.00 27.57 35.97
N ALA A 11 9.93 28.35 35.37
CA ALA A 11 10.17 28.34 33.93
C ALA A 11 10.90 27.08 33.47
N VAL A 12 11.76 26.48 34.30
CA VAL A 12 12.48 25.23 33.99
C VAL A 12 11.59 24.00 34.12
N LEU A 13 10.57 24.02 34.98
CA LEU A 13 9.64 22.90 35.16
C LEU A 13 8.59 22.79 34.03
N ALA A 14 8.40 23.88 33.24
CA ALA A 14 7.44 23.89 32.14
C ALA A 14 7.98 23.26 30.82
N LEU A 15 9.25 22.91 30.74
CA LEU A 15 9.92 22.42 29.53
C LEU A 15 10.02 20.90 29.42
N THR A 16 9.48 20.12 30.35
CA THR A 16 9.64 18.65 30.37
C THR A 16 8.39 17.86 30.05
N VAL A 17 7.31 18.48 29.56
CA VAL A 17 6.20 17.71 28.98
C VAL A 17 6.47 17.48 27.51
N SER A 18 7.48 16.67 27.22
CA SER A 18 7.55 15.97 25.94
C SER A 18 6.42 14.95 25.96
N ALA A 19 5.23 15.36 25.52
CA ALA A 19 4.11 14.48 25.34
C ALA A 19 4.51 13.45 24.29
N CYS A 20 4.88 12.24 24.72
CA CYS A 20 4.74 11.07 23.88
C CYS A 20 3.26 10.98 23.53
N ALA A 21 2.87 11.50 22.35
CA ALA A 21 1.54 11.25 21.83
C ALA A 21 1.35 9.73 21.79
N PRO A 22 0.28 9.18 22.36
CA PRO A 22 0.03 7.74 22.27
C PRO A 22 0.01 7.37 20.77
N LYS A 23 0.86 6.42 20.39
CA LYS A 23 0.82 5.87 19.03
C LYS A 23 -0.61 5.36 18.82
N ALA A 24 -1.29 5.82 17.77
CA ALA A 24 -2.65 5.40 17.48
C ALA A 24 -2.72 3.87 17.51
N SER A 25 -3.66 3.32 18.28
CA SER A 25 -3.89 1.87 18.32
C SER A 25 -4.52 1.44 16.99
N GLY A 26 -4.12 0.27 16.49
CA GLY A 26 -4.62 -0.28 15.23
C GLY A 26 -3.64 -0.11 14.07
N PRO A 27 -4.05 -0.58 12.87
CA PRO A 27 -3.25 -0.41 11.66
C PRO A 27 -3.26 1.05 11.21
N GLN A 28 -2.11 1.50 10.69
CA GLN A 28 -1.92 2.81 10.09
C GLN A 28 -1.34 2.60 8.69
N ILE A 29 -2.21 2.43 7.72
CA ILE A 29 -1.82 2.06 6.37
C ILE A 29 -1.44 3.29 5.56
N ARG A 30 -0.31 3.20 4.87
CA ARG A 30 0.22 4.19 3.94
C ARG A 30 0.69 3.47 2.68
N VAL A 31 0.34 4.00 1.51
CA VAL A 31 0.70 3.42 0.21
C VAL A 31 1.61 4.38 -0.54
N GLU A 32 2.70 3.88 -1.07
CA GLU A 32 3.67 4.67 -1.82
C GLU A 32 4.04 4.04 -3.15
N GLY A 33 4.44 4.88 -4.10
CA GLY A 33 5.00 4.47 -5.36
C GLY A 33 4.05 3.65 -6.23
N ALA A 34 2.73 3.91 -6.17
CA ALA A 34 1.77 3.20 -6.98
C ALA A 34 1.99 3.47 -8.47
N TRP A 35 2.14 2.41 -9.26
CA TRP A 35 2.31 2.49 -10.70
C TRP A 35 1.75 1.26 -11.41
N GLY A 36 1.45 1.38 -12.70
CA GLY A 36 1.00 0.28 -13.53
C GLY A 36 1.95 0.06 -14.71
N ARG A 37 2.05 -1.19 -15.16
CA ARG A 37 2.89 -1.52 -16.31
C ARG A 37 2.18 -1.19 -17.63
N GLN A 38 2.89 -0.51 -18.53
CA GLN A 38 2.39 -0.24 -19.87
C GLN A 38 2.01 -1.54 -20.59
N SER A 39 0.83 -1.57 -21.19
CA SER A 39 0.38 -2.69 -22.01
C SER A 39 -0.72 -2.27 -22.98
N PRO A 40 -0.69 -2.75 -24.26
CA PRO A 40 -1.72 -2.42 -25.23
C PRO A 40 -3.07 -3.07 -24.84
N LYS A 41 -4.18 -2.51 -25.34
CA LYS A 41 -5.53 -3.02 -25.07
C LYS A 41 -5.73 -4.48 -25.48
N VAL A 42 -5.05 -4.92 -26.53
CA VAL A 42 -5.08 -6.32 -26.99
C VAL A 42 -4.54 -7.31 -25.94
N ALA A 43 -3.68 -6.83 -25.03
CA ALA A 43 -3.34 -7.58 -23.83
C ALA A 43 -4.48 -7.37 -22.83
N THR A 44 -5.29 -8.40 -22.63
CA THR A 44 -6.50 -8.35 -21.79
C THR A 44 -6.20 -8.14 -20.29
N ALA A 45 -4.95 -8.27 -19.90
CA ALA A 45 -4.48 -8.13 -18.53
C ALA A 45 -3.43 -7.01 -18.38
N GLY A 46 -3.37 -6.44 -17.19
CA GLY A 46 -2.38 -5.48 -16.74
C GLY A 46 -2.05 -5.71 -15.26
N ALA A 47 -1.02 -5.05 -14.76
CA ALA A 47 -0.62 -5.20 -13.38
C ALA A 47 -0.31 -3.83 -12.77
N PHE A 48 -0.64 -3.69 -11.47
CA PHE A 48 -0.27 -2.54 -10.66
C PHE A 48 0.62 -2.98 -9.50
N TYR A 49 1.55 -2.12 -9.17
CA TYR A 49 2.59 -2.31 -8.18
C TYR A 49 2.64 -1.13 -7.22
N MET A 50 3.03 -1.38 -5.97
CA MET A 50 3.13 -0.36 -4.93
C MET A 50 3.80 -0.94 -3.69
N THR A 51 4.21 -0.08 -2.77
CA THR A 51 4.60 -0.51 -1.43
C THR A 51 3.53 -0.06 -0.44
N ILE A 52 3.04 -0.99 0.35
CA ILE A 52 2.03 -0.77 1.39
C ILE A 52 2.73 -0.87 2.73
N TYR A 53 2.78 0.23 3.47
CA TYR A 53 3.35 0.32 4.81
C TYR A 53 2.25 0.28 5.85
N ASN A 54 2.55 -0.32 6.99
CA ASN A 54 1.70 -0.26 8.17
C ASN A 54 2.51 0.32 9.34
N ASP A 55 2.40 1.62 9.55
CA ASP A 55 3.10 2.34 10.63
C ASP A 55 2.41 2.14 12.00
N GLY A 56 1.33 1.36 12.03
CA GLY A 56 0.51 1.06 13.21
C GLY A 56 1.05 -0.07 14.08
N THR A 57 0.27 -0.40 15.09
CA THR A 57 0.62 -1.40 16.12
C THR A 57 -0.08 -2.75 15.92
N GLU A 58 -0.99 -2.85 14.95
CA GLU A 58 -1.70 -4.07 14.62
C GLU A 58 -1.50 -4.41 13.13
N ALA A 59 -1.36 -5.70 12.82
CA ALA A 59 -1.35 -6.18 11.45
C ALA A 59 -2.70 -5.95 10.77
N ASP A 60 -2.67 -5.73 9.45
CA ASP A 60 -3.85 -5.64 8.59
C ASP A 60 -3.70 -6.53 7.37
N LYS A 61 -4.74 -6.65 6.57
CA LYS A 61 -4.75 -7.42 5.32
C LYS A 61 -5.36 -6.60 4.20
N LEU A 62 -4.69 -6.55 3.06
CA LEU A 62 -5.30 -6.13 1.81
C LEU A 62 -6.16 -7.31 1.31
N VAL A 63 -7.47 -7.15 1.30
CA VAL A 63 -8.42 -8.23 0.99
C VAL A 63 -9.01 -8.13 -0.42
N SER A 64 -9.00 -6.95 -1.01
CA SER A 64 -9.41 -6.75 -2.41
C SER A 64 -8.93 -5.42 -2.96
N ALA A 65 -9.01 -5.27 -4.27
CA ALA A 65 -8.82 -4.00 -4.95
C ALA A 65 -9.82 -3.85 -6.09
N THR A 66 -10.12 -2.61 -6.47
CA THR A 66 -10.97 -2.29 -7.63
C THR A 66 -10.42 -1.11 -8.41
N SER A 67 -10.73 -1.05 -9.71
CA SER A 67 -10.41 0.09 -10.57
C SER A 67 -11.41 0.13 -11.72
N SER A 68 -11.83 1.33 -12.12
CA SER A 68 -12.68 1.51 -13.31
C SER A 68 -11.97 1.17 -14.63
N ALA A 69 -10.64 1.02 -14.61
CA ALA A 69 -9.85 0.60 -15.76
C ALA A 69 -9.88 -0.92 -16.00
N CYS A 70 -10.50 -1.70 -15.11
CA CYS A 70 -10.49 -3.15 -15.09
C CYS A 70 -11.90 -3.70 -14.96
N GLY A 71 -12.26 -4.73 -15.72
CA GLY A 71 -13.51 -5.47 -15.54
C GLY A 71 -13.47 -6.32 -14.26
N MET A 72 -12.28 -6.84 -13.92
CA MET A 72 -12.04 -7.60 -12.70
C MET A 72 -10.64 -7.31 -12.15
N VAL A 73 -10.50 -7.29 -10.83
CA VAL A 73 -9.23 -7.09 -10.15
C VAL A 73 -9.02 -8.20 -9.13
N GLU A 74 -7.83 -8.81 -9.15
CA GLU A 74 -7.43 -9.85 -8.20
C GLU A 74 -6.06 -9.55 -7.59
N LEU A 75 -5.80 -10.10 -6.41
CA LEU A 75 -4.48 -10.08 -5.79
C LEU A 75 -3.73 -11.33 -6.24
N HIS A 76 -2.61 -11.14 -6.94
CA HIS A 76 -1.81 -12.22 -7.51
C HIS A 76 -0.39 -12.25 -6.96
N GLU A 77 0.22 -13.41 -7.08
CA GLU A 77 1.65 -13.62 -6.89
C GLU A 77 2.28 -14.29 -8.11
N SER A 78 3.51 -13.92 -8.39
CA SER A 78 4.34 -14.64 -9.36
C SER A 78 5.08 -15.78 -8.66
N TYR A 79 5.18 -16.93 -9.31
CA TYR A 79 5.90 -18.11 -8.80
C TYR A 79 6.70 -18.78 -9.89
N MET A 80 7.74 -19.51 -9.51
CA MET A 80 8.54 -20.31 -10.42
C MET A 80 7.88 -21.68 -10.62
N MET A 81 7.59 -22.01 -11.88
CA MET A 81 7.09 -23.33 -12.26
C MET A 81 8.23 -24.33 -12.32
N ASP A 82 7.93 -25.65 -12.25
CA ASP A 82 8.92 -26.74 -12.29
C ASP A 82 9.80 -26.74 -13.55
N ASN A 83 9.28 -26.22 -14.65
CA ASN A 83 10.02 -26.05 -15.92
C ASN A 83 10.89 -24.79 -16.00
N GLY A 84 10.99 -24.02 -14.88
CA GLY A 84 11.76 -22.78 -14.81
C GLY A 84 11.07 -21.54 -15.39
N ALA A 85 9.84 -21.64 -15.88
CA ALA A 85 9.06 -20.49 -16.33
C ALA A 85 8.40 -19.78 -15.15
N MET A 86 8.14 -18.48 -15.28
CA MET A 86 7.35 -17.69 -14.32
C MET A 86 5.86 -17.88 -14.60
N GLY A 87 5.12 -18.28 -13.58
CA GLY A 87 3.67 -18.31 -13.56
C GLY A 87 3.11 -17.21 -12.67
N MET A 88 1.81 -16.97 -12.79
CA MET A 88 1.04 -16.07 -11.92
C MET A 88 -0.20 -16.81 -11.44
N ARG A 89 -0.59 -16.59 -10.19
CA ARG A 89 -1.79 -17.18 -9.60
C ARG A 89 -2.38 -16.24 -8.56
N PRO A 90 -3.69 -16.36 -8.23
CA PRO A 90 -4.24 -15.68 -7.07
C PRO A 90 -3.46 -16.01 -5.80
N VAL A 91 -3.28 -15.01 -4.95
CA VAL A 91 -2.61 -15.18 -3.64
C VAL A 91 -3.37 -16.20 -2.81
N GLU A 92 -2.65 -17.11 -2.17
CA GLU A 92 -3.25 -18.11 -1.29
C GLU A 92 -4.00 -17.41 -0.14
N GLY A 93 -5.21 -17.88 0.15
CA GLY A 93 -6.09 -17.24 1.13
C GLY A 93 -6.80 -15.97 0.66
N GLY A 94 -6.46 -15.42 -0.54
CA GLY A 94 -7.13 -14.28 -1.14
C GLY A 94 -6.79 -12.92 -0.51
N PHE A 95 -5.73 -12.81 0.28
CA PHE A 95 -5.30 -11.56 0.91
C PHE A 95 -3.78 -11.43 0.95
N ILE A 96 -3.31 -10.19 1.06
CA ILE A 96 -1.90 -9.88 1.33
C ILE A 96 -1.79 -9.32 2.74
N GLU A 97 -0.99 -9.96 3.59
CA GLU A 97 -0.76 -9.51 4.97
C GLU A 97 0.19 -8.32 5.01
N ILE A 98 -0.15 -7.29 5.81
CA ILE A 98 0.70 -6.14 6.09
C ILE A 98 1.00 -6.14 7.60
N PRO A 99 2.18 -6.60 8.01
CA PRO A 99 2.53 -6.74 9.42
C PRO A 99 2.57 -5.39 10.13
N ALA A 100 2.30 -5.39 11.44
CA ALA A 100 2.42 -4.20 12.27
C ALA A 100 3.85 -3.64 12.24
N GLY A 101 4.00 -2.35 11.98
CA GLY A 101 5.30 -1.71 11.86
C GLY A 101 6.14 -2.18 10.66
N GLY A 102 5.52 -2.88 9.69
CA GLY A 102 6.18 -3.44 8.52
C GLY A 102 5.57 -2.98 7.20
N SER A 103 5.83 -3.74 6.15
CA SER A 103 5.33 -3.44 4.82
C SER A 103 5.11 -4.70 3.98
N ALA A 104 4.27 -4.57 2.95
CA ALA A 104 4.16 -5.50 1.84
C ALA A 104 4.58 -4.79 0.55
N GLU A 105 5.53 -5.37 -0.18
CA GLU A 105 6.02 -4.85 -1.45
C GLU A 105 5.37 -5.61 -2.60
N LEU A 106 4.55 -4.91 -3.39
CA LEU A 106 3.98 -5.40 -4.63
C LEU A 106 4.89 -4.95 -5.78
N LYS A 107 5.55 -5.92 -6.42
CA LYS A 107 6.58 -5.67 -7.45
C LYS A 107 6.54 -6.67 -8.59
N VAL A 108 7.19 -6.33 -9.70
CA VAL A 108 7.38 -7.24 -10.84
C VAL A 108 8.06 -8.52 -10.36
N GLY A 109 7.50 -9.68 -10.73
CA GLY A 109 7.99 -10.98 -10.32
C GLY A 109 7.64 -11.39 -8.87
N GLY A 110 6.80 -10.61 -8.20
CA GLY A 110 6.31 -10.89 -6.85
C GLY A 110 4.80 -10.71 -6.74
N LEU A 111 4.35 -10.20 -5.59
CA LEU A 111 2.96 -9.81 -5.37
C LEU A 111 2.58 -8.65 -6.29
N HIS A 112 1.33 -8.62 -6.74
CA HIS A 112 0.79 -7.52 -7.55
C HIS A 112 -0.74 -7.49 -7.55
N VAL A 113 -1.29 -6.34 -7.90
CA VAL A 113 -2.72 -6.17 -8.18
C VAL A 113 -2.92 -6.44 -9.67
N MET A 114 -3.57 -7.56 -9.98
CA MET A 114 -3.85 -8.00 -11.35
C MET A 114 -5.13 -7.36 -11.86
N CYS A 115 -5.04 -6.60 -12.93
CA CYS A 115 -6.15 -6.03 -13.68
C CYS A 115 -6.52 -6.97 -14.82
N MET A 116 -7.67 -7.59 -14.75
CA MET A 116 -8.20 -8.45 -15.82
C MET A 116 -9.29 -7.72 -16.58
N GLU A 117 -9.51 -8.13 -17.83
CA GLU A 117 -10.50 -7.50 -18.71
C GLU A 117 -10.27 -5.98 -18.80
N LYS A 118 -9.05 -5.57 -19.14
CA LYS A 118 -8.73 -4.15 -19.26
C LYS A 118 -9.72 -3.40 -20.14
N MET A 119 -10.24 -2.30 -19.64
CA MET A 119 -11.19 -1.45 -20.34
C MET A 119 -10.52 -0.44 -21.26
N ALA A 120 -9.20 -0.20 -21.11
CA ALA A 120 -8.42 0.77 -21.86
C ALA A 120 -6.98 0.29 -22.17
N ASP A 121 -6.29 0.97 -23.10
CA ASP A 121 -4.84 0.85 -23.21
C ASP A 121 -4.19 1.43 -21.95
N PHE A 122 -3.17 0.76 -21.43
CA PHE A 122 -2.30 1.33 -20.41
C PHE A 122 -1.10 1.99 -21.09
N LYS A 123 -1.22 3.29 -21.37
CA LYS A 123 -0.16 4.09 -22.02
C LYS A 123 0.69 4.78 -20.96
N ALA A 124 1.99 4.84 -21.21
CA ALA A 124 2.88 5.58 -20.31
C ALA A 124 2.41 7.03 -20.11
N GLY A 125 2.33 7.45 -18.85
CA GLY A 125 1.83 8.76 -18.43
C GLY A 125 0.33 8.79 -18.09
N ASP A 126 -0.46 7.78 -18.50
CA ASP A 126 -1.84 7.67 -18.06
C ASP A 126 -1.90 7.40 -16.53
N LYS A 127 -2.99 7.83 -15.90
CA LYS A 127 -3.21 7.65 -14.47
C LYS A 127 -4.54 6.99 -14.20
N TYR A 128 -4.54 6.01 -13.33
CA TYR A 128 -5.74 5.29 -12.92
C TYR A 128 -5.88 5.24 -11.41
N GLN A 129 -7.11 5.43 -10.94
CA GLN A 129 -7.42 5.26 -9.53
C GLN A 129 -7.63 3.77 -9.23
N ILE A 130 -7.04 3.33 -8.12
CA ILE A 130 -7.19 2.00 -7.56
C ILE A 130 -7.71 2.16 -6.14
N THR A 131 -8.84 1.56 -5.84
CA THR A 131 -9.35 1.47 -4.48
C THR A 131 -8.87 0.16 -3.87
N LEU A 132 -8.06 0.26 -2.83
CA LEU A 132 -7.56 -0.85 -2.03
C LEU A 132 -8.45 -1.02 -0.82
N LYS A 133 -8.93 -2.23 -0.56
CA LYS A 133 -9.76 -2.53 0.61
C LYS A 133 -8.98 -3.36 1.61
N PHE A 134 -8.85 -2.84 2.80
CA PHE A 134 -8.20 -3.48 3.93
C PHE A 134 -9.23 -4.04 4.92
N GLU A 135 -8.86 -5.10 5.63
CA GLU A 135 -9.75 -5.77 6.59
C GLU A 135 -10.13 -4.84 7.75
N LYS A 136 -9.16 -4.05 8.26
CA LYS A 136 -9.34 -3.16 9.41
C LYS A 136 -9.30 -1.67 9.04
N ALA A 137 -8.34 -1.25 8.24
CA ALA A 137 -8.16 0.17 7.86
C ALA A 137 -9.23 0.68 6.88
N GLY A 138 -10.04 -0.22 6.28
CA GLY A 138 -11.08 0.17 5.33
C GLY A 138 -10.54 0.43 3.92
N GLU A 139 -11.11 1.39 3.21
CA GLU A 139 -10.77 1.67 1.81
C GLU A 139 -9.79 2.83 1.69
N ILE A 140 -8.76 2.63 0.87
CA ILE A 140 -7.76 3.65 0.54
C ILE A 140 -7.69 3.76 -0.98
N VAL A 141 -7.89 4.97 -1.52
CA VAL A 141 -7.77 5.24 -2.95
C VAL A 141 -6.37 5.75 -3.24
N VAL A 142 -5.73 5.15 -4.22
CA VAL A 142 -4.40 5.55 -4.71
C VAL A 142 -4.45 5.83 -6.21
N GLU A 143 -3.63 6.76 -6.68
CA GLU A 143 -3.42 7.02 -8.10
C GLU A 143 -2.16 6.29 -8.57
N ALA A 144 -2.30 5.43 -9.57
CA ALA A 144 -1.20 4.73 -10.20
C ALA A 144 -0.90 5.32 -11.58
N GLU A 145 0.33 5.76 -11.79
CA GLU A 145 0.83 6.21 -13.09
C GLU A 145 1.33 5.02 -13.91
N ILE A 146 0.96 4.96 -15.18
CA ILE A 146 1.44 3.93 -16.10
C ILE A 146 2.87 4.24 -16.54
N LYS A 147 3.76 3.25 -16.42
CA LYS A 147 5.19 3.35 -16.78
C LYS A 147 5.62 2.27 -17.75
N THR A 148 6.76 2.48 -18.41
CA THR A 148 7.34 1.62 -19.46
C THR A 148 8.23 0.49 -18.95
N GLU A 149 8.34 0.28 -17.64
CA GLU A 149 9.20 -0.80 -17.11
C GLU A 149 8.74 -2.20 -17.48
#